data_1487d0e27fad3d2954ffdfbc9d4e60ea
#
_entry.id   1487d0e27fad3d2954ffdfbc9d4e60ea
#
_cell.length_a   1.000
_cell.length_b   1.000
_cell.length_c   1.000
_cell.angle_alpha   90.00
_cell.angle_beta   90.00
_cell.angle_gamma   90.00
#
_symmetry.space_group_name_H-M   'P 1'
#
loop_
_entity.id
_entity.type
_entity.pdbx_description
1 polymer ?
#
loop_
_entity_poly.entity_id
_entity_poly.type
_entity_poly.pdbx_seq_one_letter_code
_entity_poly.pdbx_strand_id
1 'polypeptide(L)'
;MRQEDIGGQNRSLSLDISYQPTDRLSTSLDFKYETRSGWLLHDAGSDFTRFHSESLRPKLEVSYFLTASQQARLSLQWVGIKAFERDRWRLPATGGQLAPDGASAGPRRDFSISRLSFQARYRWEIAPLSDLFVVYTRGSDLPSNVRSSFSNQLSEAWEQALVDSLVVKIRYRFGN
;
A
#
# COMPACT_ATOMS: atom_id res chain seq x y z
N MET A 1 -12.95 -8.05 -6.48
CA MET A 1 -12.33 -9.00 -7.43
C MET A 1 -11.94 -10.23 -6.63
N ARG A 2 -12.46 -11.40 -6.97
CA ARG A 2 -12.09 -12.67 -6.34
C ARG A 2 -10.77 -13.08 -6.99
N GLN A 3 -9.69 -13.14 -6.21
CA GLN A 3 -8.41 -13.67 -6.68
C GLN A 3 -8.53 -15.20 -6.69
N GLU A 4 -8.35 -15.80 -7.85
CA GLU A 4 -8.27 -17.23 -7.99
C GLU A 4 -6.81 -17.65 -8.11
N ASP A 5 -6.38 -18.61 -7.29
CA ASP A 5 -5.06 -19.20 -7.37
C ASP A 5 -5.15 -20.54 -8.10
N ILE A 6 -4.47 -20.69 -9.24
CA ILE A 6 -4.33 -21.97 -9.92
C ILE A 6 -3.07 -22.65 -9.39
N GLY A 7 -3.26 -23.57 -8.46
CA GLY A 7 -2.22 -24.45 -7.96
C GLY A 7 -0.89 -23.76 -7.71
N GLY A 8 -0.60 -23.40 -6.49
CA GLY A 8 0.64 -22.70 -6.16
C GLY A 8 0.81 -22.59 -4.65
N GLN A 9 2.01 -22.23 -4.23
CA GLN A 9 2.31 -21.99 -2.83
C GLN A 9 2.14 -20.49 -2.54
N ASN A 10 1.38 -20.19 -1.51
CA ASN A 10 1.30 -18.87 -0.90
C ASN A 10 2.07 -18.93 0.43
N ARG A 11 3.06 -18.07 0.59
CA ARG A 11 3.83 -17.93 1.82
C ARG A 11 3.74 -16.50 2.30
N SER A 12 3.38 -16.30 3.57
CA SER A 12 3.29 -14.98 4.15
C SER A 12 4.00 -14.94 5.50
N LEU A 13 4.65 -13.81 5.74
CA LEU A 13 5.20 -13.44 7.03
C LEU A 13 4.55 -12.12 7.43
N SER A 14 3.94 -12.07 8.61
CA SER A 14 3.43 -10.84 9.20
C SER A 14 4.04 -10.59 10.57
N LEU A 15 4.27 -9.33 10.87
CA LEU A 15 4.78 -8.86 12.15
C LEU A 15 4.01 -7.60 12.51
N ASP A 16 3.32 -7.65 13.65
CA ASP A 16 2.55 -6.55 14.20
C ASP A 16 3.13 -6.20 15.57
N ILE A 17 3.63 -4.98 15.73
CA ILE A 17 4.22 -4.48 16.96
C ILE A 17 3.47 -3.23 17.37
N SER A 18 2.97 -3.22 18.61
CA SER A 18 2.44 -2.03 19.27
C SER A 18 3.29 -1.72 20.50
N TYR A 19 3.74 -0.47 20.59
CA TYR A 19 4.62 -0.02 21.64
C TYR A 19 4.15 1.31 22.21
N GLN A 20 3.90 1.35 23.50
CA GLN A 20 3.46 2.54 24.23
C GLN A 20 4.36 2.76 25.45
N PRO A 21 5.55 3.39 25.28
CA PRO A 21 6.51 3.59 26.35
C PRO A 21 6.03 4.58 27.43
N THR A 22 5.10 5.47 27.05
CA THR A 22 4.51 6.47 27.96
C THR A 22 3.04 6.68 27.60
N ASP A 23 2.26 7.29 28.48
CA ASP A 23 0.87 7.68 28.21
C ASP A 23 0.74 8.70 27.08
N ARG A 24 1.86 9.32 26.68
CA ARG A 24 1.91 10.36 25.62
C ARG A 24 2.34 9.84 24.28
N LEU A 25 3.05 8.72 24.19
CA LEU A 25 3.58 8.18 22.95
C LEU A 25 3.04 6.78 22.70
N SER A 26 2.38 6.59 21.57
CA SER A 26 2.01 5.28 21.04
C SER A 26 2.52 5.12 19.63
N THR A 27 3.03 3.94 19.32
CA THR A 27 3.56 3.58 18.00
C THR A 27 3.05 2.20 17.64
N SER A 28 2.60 2.01 16.40
CA SER A 28 2.33 0.69 15.83
C SER A 28 3.09 0.53 14.52
N LEU A 29 3.65 -0.66 14.33
CA LEU A 29 4.32 -1.09 13.11
C LEU A 29 3.68 -2.40 12.66
N ASP A 30 3.04 -2.37 11.50
CA ASP A 30 2.52 -3.54 10.82
C ASP A 30 3.42 -3.81 9.60
N PHE A 31 3.88 -5.03 9.46
CA PHE A 31 4.73 -5.44 8.37
C PHE A 31 4.23 -6.75 7.80
N LYS A 32 3.96 -6.79 6.50
CA LYS A 32 3.57 -8.01 5.82
C LYS A 32 4.40 -8.21 4.57
N TYR A 33 5.04 -9.39 4.48
CA TYR A 33 5.70 -9.89 3.27
C TYR A 33 4.95 -11.13 2.78
N GLU A 34 4.65 -11.20 1.48
CA GLU A 34 3.91 -12.31 0.90
C GLU A 34 4.46 -12.67 -0.47
N THR A 35 4.64 -13.97 -0.72
CA THR A 35 4.97 -14.51 -2.03
C THR A 35 3.88 -15.47 -2.49
N ARG A 36 3.47 -15.35 -3.75
CA ARG A 36 2.47 -16.21 -4.38
C ARG A 36 2.98 -16.74 -5.71
N SER A 37 2.88 -18.03 -5.94
CA SER A 37 3.31 -18.65 -7.21
C SER A 37 2.15 -18.93 -8.18
N GLY A 38 0.92 -18.77 -7.76
CA GLY A 38 -0.29 -19.09 -8.53
C GLY A 38 -1.25 -17.91 -8.72
N TRP A 39 -0.79 -16.67 -8.59
CA TRP A 39 -1.65 -15.50 -8.73
C TRP A 39 -2.15 -15.35 -10.16
N LEU A 40 -3.46 -15.62 -10.35
CA LEU A 40 -4.12 -15.56 -11.65
C LEU A 40 -4.82 -14.21 -11.83
N LEU A 41 -4.54 -13.55 -12.93
CA LEU A 41 -5.22 -12.33 -13.34
C LEU A 41 -5.94 -12.55 -14.66
N HIS A 42 -7.18 -12.06 -14.78
CA HIS A 42 -7.92 -11.99 -16.01
C HIS A 42 -7.39 -10.83 -16.85
N ASP A 43 -7.03 -11.10 -18.08
CA ASP A 43 -6.54 -10.12 -19.04
C ASP A 43 -7.69 -9.50 -19.84
N ALA A 44 -8.27 -10.29 -20.76
CA ALA A 44 -9.39 -9.89 -21.59
C ALA A 44 -10.12 -11.14 -22.12
N GLY A 45 -11.44 -11.05 -22.33
CA GLY A 45 -12.22 -12.13 -22.89
C GLY A 45 -12.11 -13.42 -22.10
N SER A 46 -11.51 -14.44 -22.68
CA SER A 46 -11.28 -15.76 -22.07
C SER A 46 -9.84 -15.98 -21.58
N ASP A 47 -8.98 -14.96 -21.65
CA ASP A 47 -7.56 -15.07 -21.41
C ASP A 47 -7.18 -14.67 -19.97
N PHE A 48 -6.29 -15.44 -19.40
CA PHE A 48 -5.76 -15.26 -18.04
C PHE A 48 -4.26 -15.41 -18.03
N THR A 49 -3.59 -14.64 -17.19
CA THR A 49 -2.14 -14.76 -16.97
C THR A 49 -1.88 -15.15 -15.52
N ARG A 50 -1.05 -16.16 -15.31
CA ARG A 50 -0.55 -16.57 -14.01
C ARG A 50 0.77 -15.88 -13.72
N PHE A 51 0.87 -15.30 -12.53
CA PHE A 51 2.06 -14.60 -12.05
C PHE A 51 2.67 -15.28 -10.83
N HIS A 52 3.99 -15.18 -10.75
CA HIS A 52 4.70 -15.23 -9.48
C HIS A 52 4.78 -13.83 -8.93
N SER A 53 4.25 -13.59 -7.73
CA SER A 53 4.26 -12.27 -7.14
C SER A 53 4.96 -12.24 -5.78
N GLU A 54 5.61 -11.13 -5.53
CA GLU A 54 6.18 -10.76 -4.24
C GLU A 54 5.54 -9.44 -3.80
N SER A 55 5.10 -9.35 -2.57
CA SER A 55 4.55 -8.11 -2.03
C SER A 55 5.13 -7.78 -0.66
N LEU A 56 5.35 -6.49 -0.43
CA LEU A 56 5.83 -5.94 0.83
C LEU A 56 4.92 -4.77 1.23
N ARG A 57 4.40 -4.81 2.46
CA ARG A 57 3.40 -3.84 2.96
C ARG A 57 3.75 -3.39 4.38
N PRO A 58 4.69 -2.46 4.55
CA PRO A 58 4.91 -1.81 5.84
C PRO A 58 3.85 -0.73 6.10
N LYS A 59 3.41 -0.63 7.35
CA LYS A 59 2.57 0.44 7.87
C LYS A 59 3.11 0.88 9.21
N LEU A 60 3.31 2.18 9.39
CA LEU A 60 3.77 2.81 10.63
C LEU A 60 2.75 3.87 11.05
N GLU A 61 2.33 3.81 12.30
CA GLU A 61 1.53 4.85 12.92
C GLU A 61 2.21 5.32 14.21
N VAL A 62 2.27 6.62 14.41
CA VAL A 62 2.81 7.25 15.61
C VAL A 62 1.82 8.30 16.10
N SER A 63 1.47 8.27 17.38
CA SER A 63 0.68 9.29 18.03
C SER A 63 1.44 9.81 19.24
N TYR A 64 1.60 11.13 19.30
CA TYR A 64 2.33 11.79 20.36
C TYR A 64 1.57 13.00 20.89
N PHE A 65 1.33 13.00 22.20
CA PHE A 65 0.78 14.14 22.94
C PHE A 65 1.93 15.00 23.46
N LEU A 66 2.19 16.13 22.80
CA LEU A 66 3.19 17.09 23.24
C LEU A 66 2.77 17.71 24.57
N THR A 67 1.48 18.09 24.66
CA THR A 67 0.82 18.57 25.87
C THR A 67 -0.61 17.98 25.91
N ALA A 68 -1.38 18.29 26.96
CA ALA A 68 -2.79 17.90 27.03
C ALA A 68 -3.65 18.52 25.90
N SER A 69 -3.24 19.68 25.36
CA SER A 69 -3.93 20.39 24.28
C SER A 69 -3.29 20.22 22.90
N GLN A 70 -2.16 19.51 22.78
CA GLN A 70 -1.41 19.39 21.54
C GLN A 70 -1.11 17.92 21.20
N GLN A 71 -1.49 17.51 20.01
CA GLN A 71 -1.26 16.16 19.53
C GLN A 71 -0.67 16.18 18.12
N ALA A 72 0.37 15.39 17.91
CA ALA A 72 0.92 15.05 16.60
C ALA A 72 0.61 13.59 16.28
N ARG A 73 0.23 13.31 15.02
CA ARG A 73 0.05 11.95 14.48
C ARG A 73 0.77 11.82 13.16
N LEU A 74 1.46 10.73 12.99
CA LEU A 74 2.09 10.33 11.72
C LEU A 74 1.50 9.00 11.30
N SER A 75 1.21 8.87 10.01
CA SER A 75 0.83 7.61 9.38
C SER A 75 1.61 7.46 8.08
N LEU A 76 2.32 6.37 7.94
CA LEU A 76 3.03 5.97 6.72
C LEU A 76 2.54 4.59 6.33
N GLN A 77 2.09 4.44 5.11
CA GLN A 77 1.74 3.16 4.51
C GLN A 77 2.34 3.06 3.12
N TRP A 78 2.98 1.95 2.84
CA TRP A 78 3.47 1.66 1.50
C TRP A 78 3.09 0.25 1.07
N VAL A 79 2.82 0.07 -0.21
CA VAL A 79 2.55 -1.22 -0.83
C VAL A 79 3.45 -1.35 -2.05
N GLY A 80 4.38 -2.29 -2.00
CA GLY A 80 5.17 -2.72 -3.14
C GLY A 80 4.74 -4.10 -3.59
N ILE A 81 4.44 -4.27 -4.88
CA ILE A 81 4.11 -5.56 -5.48
C ILE A 81 4.96 -5.71 -6.74
N LYS A 82 5.59 -6.87 -6.90
CA LYS A 82 6.28 -7.30 -8.11
C LYS A 82 5.57 -8.53 -8.64
N ALA A 83 5.24 -8.55 -9.91
CA ALA A 83 4.55 -9.65 -10.56
C ALA A 83 5.32 -10.06 -11.82
N PHE A 84 5.76 -11.31 -11.83
CA PHE A 84 6.51 -11.92 -12.91
C PHE A 84 5.63 -12.95 -13.61
N GLU A 85 5.37 -12.73 -14.91
CA GLU A 85 4.60 -13.66 -15.74
C GLU A 85 5.24 -15.06 -15.72
N ARG A 86 4.39 -16.08 -15.51
CA ARG A 86 4.81 -17.49 -15.57
C ARG A 86 4.28 -18.14 -16.82
N ASP A 87 2.96 -18.17 -16.97
CA ASP A 87 2.27 -18.80 -18.10
C ASP A 87 0.91 -18.17 -18.32
N ARG A 88 0.34 -18.44 -19.49
CA ARG A 88 -0.96 -17.94 -19.93
C ARG A 88 -1.95 -19.09 -20.00
N TRP A 89 -3.19 -18.78 -19.70
CA TRP A 89 -4.28 -19.71 -19.61
C TRP A 89 -5.49 -19.17 -20.37
N ARG A 90 -6.29 -20.03 -20.92
CA ARG A 90 -7.51 -19.68 -21.63
C ARG A 90 -8.68 -20.51 -21.15
N LEU A 91 -9.85 -19.86 -21.00
CA LEU A 91 -11.10 -20.54 -20.80
C LEU A 91 -11.63 -21.00 -22.17
N PRO A 92 -11.83 -22.33 -22.42
CA PRO A 92 -12.36 -22.81 -23.67
C PRO A 92 -13.76 -22.28 -23.97
N ALA A 93 -14.10 -22.05 -25.24
CA ALA A 93 -15.41 -21.54 -25.66
C ALA A 93 -16.57 -22.46 -25.24
N THR A 94 -16.32 -23.75 -25.07
CA THR A 94 -17.28 -24.77 -24.60
C THR A 94 -17.48 -24.70 -23.06
N GLY A 95 -16.81 -23.80 -22.36
CA GLY A 95 -16.77 -23.77 -20.89
C GLY A 95 -15.91 -24.89 -20.33
N GLY A 96 -15.80 -24.93 -19.00
CA GLY A 96 -15.02 -25.95 -18.30
C GLY A 96 -13.84 -25.39 -17.55
N GLN A 97 -12.75 -26.16 -17.48
CA GLN A 97 -11.54 -25.78 -16.75
C GLN A 97 -10.62 -24.93 -17.64
N LEU A 98 -9.85 -24.03 -17.00
CA LEU A 98 -8.80 -23.27 -17.68
C LEU A 98 -7.77 -24.22 -18.27
N ALA A 99 -7.44 -24.03 -19.55
CA ALA A 99 -6.41 -24.76 -20.26
C ALA A 99 -5.17 -23.88 -20.49
N PRO A 100 -3.94 -24.46 -20.46
CA PRO A 100 -2.75 -23.70 -20.81
C PRO A 100 -2.87 -23.16 -22.24
N ASP A 101 -2.59 -21.88 -22.42
CA ASP A 101 -2.48 -21.28 -23.75
C ASP A 101 -1.07 -21.52 -24.28
N GLY A 102 -0.91 -22.51 -25.17
CA GLY A 102 0.37 -22.86 -25.78
C GLY A 102 1.00 -21.78 -26.67
N ALA A 103 0.28 -20.70 -26.90
CA ALA A 103 0.70 -19.61 -27.79
C ALA A 103 1.35 -18.44 -27.02
N SER A 104 2.20 -18.72 -26.02
CA SER A 104 2.96 -17.67 -25.28
C SER A 104 3.98 -16.89 -26.15
N ALA A 105 3.71 -16.66 -27.41
CA ALA A 105 4.53 -15.86 -28.32
C ALA A 105 4.18 -14.36 -28.18
N GLY A 106 4.79 -13.71 -27.21
CA GLY A 106 4.60 -12.26 -27.00
C GLY A 106 5.50 -11.73 -25.88
N PRO A 107 5.65 -10.40 -25.77
CA PRO A 107 6.41 -9.82 -24.68
C PRO A 107 5.83 -10.22 -23.32
N ARG A 108 6.72 -10.38 -22.31
CA ARG A 108 6.32 -10.66 -20.94
C ARG A 108 5.51 -9.51 -20.37
N ARG A 109 4.49 -9.85 -19.61
CA ARG A 109 3.59 -8.91 -18.94
C ARG A 109 3.98 -8.69 -17.48
N ASP A 110 5.28 -8.70 -17.20
CA ASP A 110 5.78 -8.41 -15.87
C ASP A 110 5.36 -6.98 -15.48
N PHE A 111 4.90 -6.78 -14.25
CA PHE A 111 4.51 -5.46 -13.77
C PHE A 111 4.84 -5.27 -12.29
N SER A 112 4.88 -4.03 -11.85
CA SER A 112 5.00 -3.68 -10.45
C SER A 112 3.97 -2.63 -10.06
N ILE A 113 3.63 -2.62 -8.77
CA ILE A 113 2.80 -1.61 -8.14
C ILE A 113 3.61 -1.04 -7.00
N SER A 114 3.76 0.29 -6.96
CA SER A 114 4.36 1.00 -5.83
C SER A 114 3.44 2.14 -5.44
N ARG A 115 2.81 2.01 -4.26
CA ARG A 115 1.84 2.99 -3.75
C ARG A 115 2.25 3.43 -2.37
N LEU A 116 2.43 4.73 -2.19
CA LEU A 116 2.78 5.37 -0.94
C LEU A 116 1.64 6.27 -0.46
N SER A 117 1.38 6.24 0.84
CA SER A 117 0.54 7.21 1.53
C SER A 117 1.22 7.63 2.83
N PHE A 118 1.54 8.89 2.94
CA PHE A 118 2.08 9.51 4.15
C PHE A 118 1.19 10.65 4.58
N GLN A 119 0.91 10.73 5.88
CA GLN A 119 0.15 11.82 6.45
C GLN A 119 0.74 12.21 7.82
N ALA A 120 1.02 13.50 7.99
CA ALA A 120 1.37 14.12 9.26
C ALA A 120 0.22 15.06 9.67
N ARG A 121 -0.30 14.88 10.87
CA ARG A 121 -1.36 15.71 11.45
C ARG A 121 -0.90 16.31 12.75
N TYR A 122 -1.12 17.59 12.91
CA TYR A 122 -0.96 18.31 14.16
C TYR A 122 -2.28 18.95 14.55
N ARG A 123 -2.70 18.75 15.79
CA ARG A 123 -3.85 19.40 16.39
C ARG A 123 -3.41 20.17 17.61
N TRP A 124 -3.84 21.40 17.72
CA TRP A 124 -3.66 22.23 18.90
C TRP A 124 -4.99 22.87 19.31
N GLU A 125 -5.45 22.57 20.52
CA GLU A 125 -6.56 23.27 21.16
C GLU A 125 -6.03 24.60 21.74
N ILE A 126 -6.25 25.69 20.98
CA ILE A 126 -5.73 27.03 21.30
C ILE A 126 -6.54 27.70 22.42
N ALA A 127 -7.84 27.37 22.52
CA ALA A 127 -8.77 27.80 23.57
C ALA A 127 -9.88 26.75 23.70
N PRO A 128 -10.70 26.78 24.75
CA PRO A 128 -11.83 25.86 24.87
C PRO A 128 -12.72 25.85 23.61
N LEU A 129 -12.92 24.68 23.01
CA LEU A 129 -13.67 24.45 21.77
C LEU A 129 -13.10 25.15 20.52
N SER A 130 -11.83 25.58 20.56
CA SER A 130 -11.15 26.24 19.45
C SER A 130 -9.88 25.49 19.10
N ASP A 131 -9.79 25.00 17.86
CA ASP A 131 -8.70 24.11 17.41
C ASP A 131 -8.01 24.67 16.17
N LEU A 132 -6.69 24.51 16.14
CA LEU A 132 -5.88 24.58 14.95
C LEU A 132 -5.55 23.16 14.48
N PHE A 133 -5.75 22.88 13.21
CA PHE A 133 -5.33 21.65 12.55
C PHE A 133 -4.34 21.98 11.43
N VAL A 134 -3.22 21.28 11.42
CA VAL A 134 -2.28 21.27 10.31
C VAL A 134 -2.16 19.85 9.81
N VAL A 135 -2.40 19.63 8.53
CA VAL A 135 -2.34 18.31 7.90
C VAL A 135 -1.45 18.40 6.68
N TYR A 136 -0.38 17.63 6.69
CA TYR A 136 0.46 17.39 5.53
C TYR A 136 0.17 15.99 4.98
N THR A 137 -0.05 15.89 3.68
CA THR A 137 -0.30 14.63 2.98
C THR A 137 0.65 14.53 1.80
N ARG A 138 1.32 13.38 1.68
CA ARG A 138 2.14 13.01 0.54
C ARG A 138 1.76 11.61 0.07
N GLY A 139 1.59 11.44 -1.25
CA GLY A 139 1.20 10.16 -1.81
C GLY A 139 1.66 9.97 -3.24
N SER A 140 1.90 8.72 -3.61
CA SER A 140 2.23 8.31 -4.97
C SER A 140 1.53 7.00 -5.33
N ASP A 141 1.31 6.80 -6.62
CA ASP A 141 0.78 5.56 -7.20
C ASP A 141 1.43 5.41 -8.58
N LEU A 142 2.64 4.88 -8.62
CA LEU A 142 3.47 4.84 -9.81
C LEU A 142 3.86 3.40 -10.14
N PRO A 143 3.80 3.02 -11.42
CA PRO A 143 4.47 1.81 -11.87
C PRO A 143 5.98 2.03 -11.74
N SER A 144 6.67 1.10 -11.10
CA SER A 144 8.13 1.12 -11.02
C SER A 144 8.72 -0.07 -11.79
N ASN A 145 10.05 -0.11 -11.93
CA ASN A 145 10.68 -1.24 -12.57
C ASN A 145 10.51 -2.49 -11.69
N VAL A 146 9.90 -3.54 -12.25
CA VAL A 146 9.66 -4.81 -11.55
C VAL A 146 10.94 -5.46 -11.02
N ARG A 147 12.09 -5.17 -11.62
CA ARG A 147 13.41 -5.70 -11.21
C ARG A 147 14.10 -4.85 -10.14
N SER A 148 13.59 -3.66 -9.84
CA SER A 148 14.12 -2.83 -8.76
C SER A 148 13.89 -3.49 -7.40
N SER A 149 14.77 -3.22 -6.44
CA SER A 149 14.57 -3.65 -5.06
C SER A 149 13.35 -2.94 -4.44
N PHE A 150 12.75 -3.51 -3.42
CA PHE A 150 11.64 -2.85 -2.71
C PHE A 150 12.06 -1.52 -2.06
N SER A 151 13.31 -1.40 -1.61
CA SER A 151 13.85 -0.15 -1.09
C SER A 151 13.92 0.95 -2.16
N ASN A 152 14.37 0.60 -3.38
CA ASN A 152 14.40 1.56 -4.48
C ASN A 152 12.98 1.97 -4.91
N GLN A 153 12.03 1.02 -4.97
CA GLN A 153 10.63 1.33 -5.26
C GLN A 153 10.00 2.26 -4.22
N LEU A 154 10.36 2.10 -2.94
CA LEU A 154 9.91 2.99 -1.88
C LEU A 154 10.53 4.39 -2.01
N SER A 155 11.85 4.48 -2.30
CA SER A 155 12.52 5.76 -2.56
C SER A 155 11.90 6.51 -3.74
N GLU A 156 11.71 5.82 -4.87
CA GLU A 156 11.04 6.39 -6.05
C GLU A 156 9.62 6.89 -5.71
N ALA A 157 8.86 6.10 -4.95
CA ALA A 157 7.51 6.47 -4.52
C ALA A 157 7.53 7.71 -3.60
N TRP A 158 8.56 7.87 -2.80
CA TRP A 158 8.73 9.05 -1.95
C TRP A 158 9.13 10.29 -2.77
N GLU A 159 10.04 10.15 -3.72
CA GLU A 159 10.56 11.25 -4.54
C GLU A 159 9.53 11.76 -5.56
N GLN A 160 8.77 10.84 -6.17
CA GLN A 160 7.82 11.14 -7.23
C GLN A 160 6.37 11.19 -6.69
N ALA A 161 6.09 12.14 -5.82
CA ALA A 161 4.76 12.30 -5.26
C ALA A 161 3.77 12.80 -6.33
N LEU A 162 2.60 12.15 -6.41
CA LEU A 162 1.43 12.63 -7.16
C LEU A 162 0.58 13.61 -6.35
N VAL A 163 0.61 13.45 -5.03
CA VAL A 163 -0.06 14.32 -4.09
C VAL A 163 0.99 14.84 -3.11
N ASP A 164 1.06 16.15 -2.97
CA ASP A 164 1.89 16.83 -1.98
C ASP A 164 1.11 18.05 -1.53
N SER A 165 0.49 18.00 -0.35
CA SER A 165 -0.43 19.04 0.11
C SER A 165 -0.28 19.35 1.58
N LEU A 166 -0.39 20.63 1.90
CA LEU A 166 -0.48 21.15 3.26
C LEU A 166 -1.81 21.86 3.45
N VAL A 167 -2.59 21.41 4.42
CA VAL A 167 -3.87 22.01 4.78
C VAL A 167 -3.79 22.56 6.21
N VAL A 168 -4.18 23.81 6.38
CA VAL A 168 -4.31 24.46 7.69
C VAL A 168 -5.77 24.82 7.89
N LYS A 169 -6.37 24.37 9.00
CA LYS A 169 -7.75 24.65 9.37
C LYS A 169 -7.80 25.21 10.78
N ILE A 170 -8.46 26.34 10.94
CA ILE A 170 -8.76 26.94 12.25
C ILE A 170 -10.27 26.83 12.47
N ARG A 171 -10.65 26.29 13.62
CA ARG A 171 -12.00 26.33 14.15
C ARG A 171 -11.95 27.17 15.42
N TYR A 172 -12.65 28.27 15.45
CA TYR A 172 -12.69 29.18 16.60
C TYR A 172 -14.10 29.40 17.06
N ARG A 173 -14.35 29.26 18.36
CA ARG A 173 -15.65 29.57 18.97
C ARG A 173 -15.67 31.00 19.48
N PHE A 174 -16.58 31.81 18.96
CA PHE A 174 -16.89 33.15 19.44
C PHE A 174 -18.04 33.10 20.43
N GLY A 175 -17.94 33.82 21.52
CA GLY A 175 -18.98 33.98 22.52
C GLY A 175 -18.70 33.23 23.83
N ASN A 176 -19.20 33.81 24.88
CA ASN A 176 -19.21 33.25 26.25
C ASN A 176 -20.29 32.21 26.40
#